data_1e9c3f46b7ed05ea74589eaa2e89c83b
#
_entry.id   1e9c3f46b7ed05ea74589eaa2e89c83b
#
_cell.length_a   1.000
_cell.length_b   1.000
_cell.length_c   1.000
_cell.angle_alpha   90.00
_cell.angle_beta   90.00
_cell.angle_gamma   90.00
#
_symmetry.space_group_name_H-M   'P 1'
#
loop_
_entity.id
_entity.type
_entity.pdbx_description
1 polymer ?
#
loop_
_entity_poly.entity_id
_entity_poly.type
_entity_poly.pdbx_seq_one_letter_code
_entity_poly.pdbx_strand_id
1 'polypeptide(L)'
;MIFVEQIFFSTMSCLLITLFCFYYFKKKKILLDEINYSKHKKLNFTNLDKPPLCGGIIIYISSLIFFSNGSIFLEIFGLAILIIGVFSDINKISSPKVRIFLQALPMLLFVIFSDLRITDLRIDLVNELLDINYVSIIFTVFCLLILLNGSNFLDGLNTLVIGYYILVSVILILISAKFDLSLNDNIFYFLIFLIIIFLFNFYGKI
;
A
#
# COMPACT_ATOMS: atom_id res chain seq x y z
N MET A 1 1.10 -28.49 -8.31
CA MET A 1 0.09 -28.20 -9.34
C MET A 1 -0.90 -27.15 -8.84
N ILE A 2 -1.55 -27.33 -7.71
CA ILE A 2 -2.55 -26.39 -7.12
C ILE A 2 -1.98 -24.96 -6.94
N PHE A 3 -0.75 -24.81 -6.45
CA PHE A 3 -0.13 -23.49 -6.23
C PHE A 3 0.10 -22.72 -7.54
N VAL A 4 0.51 -23.39 -8.61
CA VAL A 4 0.72 -22.76 -9.93
C VAL A 4 -0.61 -22.31 -10.54
N GLU A 5 -1.66 -23.09 -10.39
CA GLU A 5 -3.01 -22.73 -10.84
C GLU A 5 -3.56 -21.52 -10.08
N GLN A 6 -3.33 -21.46 -8.77
CA GLN A 6 -3.72 -20.30 -7.95
C GLN A 6 -2.97 -19.02 -8.35
N ILE A 7 -1.67 -19.12 -8.61
CA ILE A 7 -0.86 -17.99 -9.11
C ILE A 7 -1.40 -17.52 -10.47
N PHE A 8 -1.64 -18.45 -11.40
CA PHE A 8 -2.18 -18.09 -12.71
C PHE A 8 -3.55 -17.40 -12.59
N PHE A 9 -4.45 -17.96 -11.77
CA PHE A 9 -5.76 -17.36 -11.54
C PHE A 9 -5.67 -15.97 -10.89
N SER A 10 -4.77 -15.78 -9.91
CA SER A 10 -4.56 -14.50 -9.26
C SER A 10 -4.01 -13.44 -10.22
N THR A 11 -3.04 -13.81 -11.08
CA THR A 11 -2.50 -12.88 -12.09
C THR A 11 -3.56 -12.45 -13.09
N MET A 12 -4.34 -13.38 -13.62
CA MET A 12 -5.40 -13.08 -14.59
C MET A 12 -6.51 -12.20 -13.98
N SER A 13 -6.92 -12.52 -12.75
CA SER A 13 -7.96 -11.74 -12.06
C SER A 13 -7.46 -10.33 -11.74
N CYS A 14 -6.24 -10.17 -11.25
CA CYS A 14 -5.66 -8.85 -11.00
C CYS A 14 -5.54 -8.02 -12.28
N LEU A 15 -5.13 -8.63 -13.40
CA LEU A 15 -5.11 -7.97 -14.70
C LEU A 15 -6.51 -7.49 -15.12
N LEU A 16 -7.52 -8.34 -14.98
CA LEU A 16 -8.90 -7.97 -15.30
C LEU A 16 -9.42 -6.84 -14.41
N ILE A 17 -9.17 -6.89 -13.10
CA ILE A 17 -9.52 -5.82 -12.15
C ILE A 17 -8.83 -4.52 -12.56
N THR A 18 -7.53 -4.57 -12.88
CA THR A 18 -6.74 -3.40 -13.30
C THR A 18 -7.32 -2.78 -14.56
N LEU A 19 -7.59 -3.57 -15.59
CA LEU A 19 -8.16 -3.09 -16.86
C LEU A 19 -9.56 -2.52 -16.66
N PHE A 20 -10.38 -3.18 -15.84
CA PHE A 20 -11.74 -2.70 -15.52
C PHE A 20 -11.70 -1.37 -14.78
N CYS A 21 -10.90 -1.27 -13.71
CA CYS A 21 -10.75 -0.03 -12.94
C CYS A 21 -10.24 1.11 -13.83
N PHE A 22 -9.18 0.85 -14.61
CA PHE A 22 -8.62 1.83 -15.53
C PHE A 22 -9.68 2.35 -16.51
N TYR A 23 -10.39 1.44 -17.19
CA TYR A 23 -11.44 1.81 -18.15
C TYR A 23 -12.59 2.58 -17.49
N TYR A 24 -13.07 2.09 -16.33
CA TYR A 24 -14.18 2.69 -15.61
C TYR A 24 -13.88 4.11 -15.12
N PHE A 25 -12.75 4.31 -14.45
CA PHE A 25 -12.36 5.61 -13.91
C PHE A 25 -12.04 6.62 -15.02
N LYS A 26 -11.37 6.18 -16.09
CA LYS A 26 -11.11 7.02 -17.27
C LYS A 26 -12.41 7.45 -17.97
N LYS A 27 -13.34 6.51 -18.17
CA LYS A 27 -14.65 6.80 -18.81
C LYS A 27 -15.53 7.73 -17.97
N LYS A 28 -15.54 7.54 -16.66
CA LYS A 28 -16.34 8.37 -15.73
C LYS A 28 -15.65 9.67 -15.35
N LYS A 29 -14.37 9.87 -15.71
CA LYS A 29 -13.54 11.04 -15.34
C LYS A 29 -13.50 11.25 -13.82
N ILE A 30 -13.45 10.16 -13.04
CA ILE A 30 -13.38 10.16 -11.58
C ILE A 30 -11.96 9.80 -11.18
N LEU A 31 -11.45 10.39 -10.10
CA LEU A 31 -10.09 10.13 -9.56
C LEU A 31 -8.99 10.27 -10.63
N LEU A 32 -9.10 11.25 -11.52
CA LEU A 32 -8.04 11.57 -12.45
C LEU A 32 -7.00 12.45 -11.76
N ASP A 33 -5.71 12.19 -12.02
CA ASP A 33 -4.64 13.06 -11.52
C ASP A 33 -4.80 14.45 -12.14
N GLU A 34 -5.27 15.40 -11.33
CA GLU A 34 -5.34 16.79 -11.76
C GLU A 34 -3.92 17.35 -11.76
N ILE A 35 -3.46 17.79 -12.92
CA ILE A 35 -2.19 18.49 -13.08
C ILE A 35 -2.34 19.86 -12.38
N ASN A 36 -2.40 19.87 -11.08
CA ASN A 36 -2.19 21.09 -10.32
C ASN A 36 -0.72 21.43 -10.47
N TYR A 37 -0.45 22.60 -11.02
CA TYR A 37 0.84 23.17 -11.39
C TYR A 37 1.83 23.34 -10.23
N SER A 38 1.93 22.35 -9.35
CA SER A 38 3.04 22.27 -8.42
C SER A 38 4.31 21.98 -9.22
N LYS A 39 5.28 22.87 -9.10
CA LYS A 39 6.50 22.96 -9.92
C LYS A 39 7.31 21.67 -10.10
N HIS A 40 7.04 20.63 -9.33
CA HIS A 40 7.78 19.36 -9.32
C HIS A 40 7.21 18.28 -10.28
N LYS A 41 5.96 18.37 -10.69
CA LYS A 41 5.32 17.38 -11.60
C LYS A 41 5.44 17.74 -13.09
N LYS A 42 6.14 18.82 -13.45
CA LYS A 42 6.24 19.30 -14.85
C LYS A 42 7.06 18.41 -15.79
N LEU A 43 7.78 17.42 -15.28
CA LEU A 43 8.81 16.76 -16.10
C LEU A 43 8.30 15.63 -17.00
N ASN A 44 7.09 15.11 -16.83
CA ASN A 44 6.71 13.85 -17.50
C ASN A 44 5.35 13.82 -18.22
N PHE A 45 4.62 14.92 -18.35
CA PHE A 45 3.31 14.86 -19.01
C PHE A 45 3.28 15.65 -20.32
N THR A 46 3.34 14.94 -21.42
CA THR A 46 2.76 15.40 -22.68
C THR A 46 1.24 15.50 -22.49
N ASN A 47 0.65 16.60 -22.89
CA ASN A 47 -0.65 17.19 -22.58
C ASN A 47 -1.93 16.33 -22.82
N LEU A 48 -1.93 15.02 -22.88
CA LEU A 48 -3.08 14.32 -23.48
C LEU A 48 -3.80 13.30 -22.59
N ASP A 49 -3.21 12.72 -21.55
CA ASP A 49 -3.90 11.69 -20.78
C ASP A 49 -3.64 11.83 -19.27
N LYS A 50 -4.68 12.21 -18.54
CA LYS A 50 -4.69 12.19 -17.07
C LYS A 50 -4.86 10.74 -16.61
N PRO A 51 -3.86 10.11 -15.96
CA PRO A 51 -4.01 8.76 -15.45
C PRO A 51 -4.98 8.73 -14.26
N PRO A 52 -5.76 7.66 -14.09
CA PRO A 52 -6.61 7.51 -12.92
C PRO A 52 -5.80 7.07 -11.69
N LEU A 53 -6.11 7.67 -10.54
CA LEU A 53 -5.50 7.35 -9.24
C LEU A 53 -6.20 6.12 -8.62
N CYS A 54 -6.12 4.96 -9.26
CA CYS A 54 -6.83 3.76 -8.84
C CYS A 54 -5.94 2.63 -8.31
N GLY A 55 -4.62 2.83 -8.23
CA GLY A 55 -3.66 1.79 -7.81
C GLY A 55 -3.98 1.19 -6.44
N GLY A 56 -4.23 2.03 -5.43
CA GLY A 56 -4.60 1.57 -4.08
C GLY A 56 -5.93 0.79 -4.06
N ILE A 57 -6.91 1.19 -4.86
CA ILE A 57 -8.19 0.49 -4.98
C ILE A 57 -7.98 -0.90 -5.58
N ILE A 58 -7.15 -1.02 -6.61
CA ILE A 58 -6.83 -2.30 -7.25
C ILE A 58 -6.15 -3.24 -6.26
N ILE A 59 -5.13 -2.76 -5.53
CA ILE A 59 -4.44 -3.57 -4.50
C ILE A 59 -5.44 -4.04 -3.45
N TYR A 60 -6.29 -3.16 -2.95
CA TYR A 60 -7.26 -3.50 -1.91
C TYR A 60 -8.28 -4.54 -2.38
N ILE A 61 -8.88 -4.36 -3.55
CA ILE A 61 -9.84 -5.35 -4.11
C ILE A 61 -9.15 -6.69 -4.35
N SER A 62 -7.92 -6.68 -4.89
CA SER A 62 -7.16 -7.90 -5.14
C SER A 62 -6.79 -8.61 -3.82
N SER A 63 -6.44 -7.87 -2.77
CA SER A 63 -6.14 -8.46 -1.46
C SER A 63 -7.37 -9.12 -0.83
N LEU A 64 -8.55 -8.52 -0.92
CA LEU A 64 -9.80 -9.11 -0.44
C LEU A 64 -10.15 -10.45 -1.11
N ILE A 65 -9.76 -10.62 -2.37
CA ILE A 65 -10.08 -11.85 -3.14
C ILE A 65 -9.07 -12.96 -2.87
N PHE A 66 -7.77 -12.61 -2.74
CA PHE A 66 -6.69 -13.60 -2.76
C PHE A 66 -5.99 -13.81 -1.43
N PHE A 67 -6.09 -12.89 -0.47
CA PHE A 67 -5.48 -13.12 0.82
C PHE A 67 -6.31 -14.10 1.62
N SER A 68 -5.89 -15.38 1.58
CA SER A 68 -6.41 -16.39 2.47
C SER A 68 -5.87 -16.18 3.88
N ASN A 69 -6.71 -16.31 4.89
CA ASN A 69 -6.32 -16.11 6.30
C ASN A 69 -5.79 -14.71 6.63
N GLY A 70 -6.17 -13.70 5.86
CA GLY A 70 -5.92 -12.30 6.21
C GLY A 70 -6.60 -11.95 7.54
N SER A 71 -5.94 -11.14 8.36
CA SER A 71 -6.60 -10.60 9.55
C SER A 71 -7.74 -9.70 9.10
N ILE A 72 -8.96 -9.96 9.55
CA ILE A 72 -10.13 -9.11 9.30
C ILE A 72 -9.86 -7.65 9.72
N PHE A 73 -9.01 -7.46 10.72
CA PHE A 73 -8.59 -6.14 11.16
C PHE A 73 -7.76 -5.41 10.10
N LEU A 74 -6.88 -6.13 9.37
CA LEU A 74 -6.11 -5.55 8.26
C LEU A 74 -7.04 -5.07 7.15
N GLU A 75 -8.08 -5.82 6.84
CA GLU A 75 -9.07 -5.47 5.82
C GLU A 75 -9.89 -4.24 6.23
N ILE A 76 -10.44 -4.23 7.45
CA ILE A 76 -11.27 -3.13 7.95
C ILE A 76 -10.46 -1.83 8.04
N PHE A 77 -9.30 -1.89 8.70
CA PHE A 77 -8.49 -0.68 8.90
C PHE A 77 -7.74 -0.28 7.62
N GLY A 78 -7.40 -1.23 6.75
CA GLY A 78 -6.89 -0.98 5.40
C GLY A 78 -7.92 -0.23 4.55
N LEU A 79 -9.20 -0.60 4.63
CA LEU A 79 -10.28 0.15 3.97
C LEU A 79 -10.37 1.58 4.50
N ALA A 80 -10.30 1.77 5.81
CA ALA A 80 -10.33 3.11 6.40
C ALA A 80 -9.18 3.99 5.89
N ILE A 81 -7.96 3.46 5.84
CA ILE A 81 -6.79 4.17 5.29
C ILE A 81 -6.98 4.47 3.80
N LEU A 82 -7.49 3.52 3.02
CA LEU A 82 -7.80 3.72 1.60
C LEU A 82 -8.79 4.86 1.39
N ILE A 83 -9.88 4.90 2.16
CA ILE A 83 -10.89 5.96 2.09
C ILE A 83 -10.28 7.33 2.40
N ILE A 84 -9.43 7.42 3.44
CA ILE A 84 -8.72 8.66 3.79
C ILE A 84 -7.78 9.09 2.64
N GLY A 85 -7.08 8.13 2.01
CA GLY A 85 -6.23 8.38 0.85
C GLY A 85 -7.03 8.94 -0.32
N VAL A 86 -8.13 8.29 -0.69
CA VAL A 86 -9.02 8.77 -1.77
C VAL A 86 -9.59 10.16 -1.48
N PHE A 87 -9.99 10.45 -0.24
CA PHE A 87 -10.46 11.79 0.13
C PHE A 87 -9.36 12.86 0.07
N SER A 88 -8.11 12.46 0.32
CA SER A 88 -6.96 13.34 0.12
C SER A 88 -6.72 13.62 -1.37
N ASP A 89 -6.79 12.58 -2.22
CA ASP A 89 -6.56 12.71 -3.66
C ASP A 89 -7.59 13.57 -4.37
N ILE A 90 -8.85 13.54 -3.92
CA ILE A 90 -9.92 14.42 -4.42
C ILE A 90 -9.95 15.80 -3.72
N ASN A 91 -8.86 16.17 -3.02
CA ASN A 91 -8.70 17.45 -2.32
C ASN A 91 -9.76 17.77 -1.24
N LYS A 92 -10.52 16.79 -0.75
CA LYS A 92 -11.43 16.98 0.40
C LYS A 92 -10.68 17.10 1.72
N ILE A 93 -9.48 16.50 1.81
CA ILE A 93 -8.57 16.61 2.95
C ILE A 93 -7.31 17.33 2.45
N SER A 94 -7.33 18.65 2.47
CA SER A 94 -6.23 19.49 1.96
C SER A 94 -5.09 19.68 2.97
N SER A 95 -5.39 19.58 4.28
CA SER A 95 -4.37 19.80 5.33
C SER A 95 -3.60 18.52 5.63
N PRO A 96 -2.26 18.50 5.47
CA PRO A 96 -1.43 17.35 5.83
C PRO A 96 -1.57 16.94 7.31
N LYS A 97 -1.74 17.91 8.22
CA LYS A 97 -1.93 17.65 9.65
C LYS A 97 -3.22 16.87 9.92
N VAL A 98 -4.32 17.28 9.27
CA VAL A 98 -5.61 16.59 9.39
C VAL A 98 -5.52 15.19 8.82
N ARG A 99 -4.82 14.99 7.69
CA ARG A 99 -4.61 13.68 7.08
C ARG A 99 -3.87 12.74 8.04
N ILE A 100 -2.74 13.18 8.62
CA ILE A 100 -1.97 12.38 9.58
C ILE A 100 -2.81 12.00 10.80
N PHE A 101 -3.60 12.94 11.33
CA PHE A 101 -4.46 12.69 12.49
C PHE A 101 -5.55 11.66 12.17
N LEU A 102 -6.20 11.78 10.99
CA LEU A 102 -7.21 10.82 10.55
C LEU A 102 -6.61 9.42 10.29
N GLN A 103 -5.38 9.34 9.81
CA GLN A 103 -4.67 8.06 9.59
C GLN A 103 -4.21 7.42 10.91
N ALA A 104 -3.86 8.22 11.91
CA ALA A 104 -3.40 7.72 13.21
C ALA A 104 -4.46 6.88 13.92
N LEU A 105 -5.74 7.27 13.85
CA LEU A 105 -6.81 6.56 14.52
C LEU A 105 -7.00 5.12 14.03
N PRO A 106 -7.22 4.84 12.74
CA PRO A 106 -7.34 3.46 12.27
C PRO A 106 -6.05 2.65 12.47
N MET A 107 -4.86 3.26 12.40
CA MET A 107 -3.62 2.56 12.68
C MET A 107 -3.50 2.18 14.16
N LEU A 108 -3.89 3.07 15.07
CA LEU A 108 -3.92 2.79 16.50
C LEU A 108 -4.86 1.62 16.81
N LEU A 109 -6.07 1.66 16.26
CA LEU A 109 -7.04 0.58 16.45
C LEU A 109 -6.53 -0.73 15.84
N PHE A 110 -5.92 -0.69 14.66
CA PHE A 110 -5.30 -1.87 14.04
C PHE A 110 -4.25 -2.50 14.97
N VAL A 111 -3.30 -1.71 15.49
CA VAL A 111 -2.23 -2.21 16.37
C VAL A 111 -2.82 -2.82 17.67
N ILE A 112 -3.85 -2.19 18.24
CA ILE A 112 -4.51 -2.69 19.46
C ILE A 112 -5.24 -4.01 19.20
N PHE A 113 -6.02 -4.10 18.13
CA PHE A 113 -6.85 -5.28 17.86
C PHE A 113 -6.09 -6.45 17.23
N SER A 114 -5.02 -6.19 16.49
CA SER A 114 -4.18 -7.24 15.88
C SER A 114 -3.07 -7.74 16.80
N ASP A 115 -2.80 -7.03 17.89
CA ASP A 115 -1.66 -7.25 18.81
C ASP A 115 -0.29 -7.24 18.09
N LEU A 116 -0.22 -6.65 16.89
CA LEU A 116 1.01 -6.51 16.12
C LEU A 116 1.79 -5.29 16.61
N ARG A 117 2.83 -5.55 17.40
CA ARG A 117 3.66 -4.51 18.04
C ARG A 117 5.13 -4.76 17.81
N ILE A 118 5.88 -3.67 17.71
CA ILE A 118 7.33 -3.70 17.74
C ILE A 118 7.75 -3.76 19.21
N THR A 119 8.36 -4.87 19.59
CA THR A 119 8.80 -5.12 20.98
C THR A 119 10.30 -5.22 21.12
N ASP A 120 11.04 -5.47 20.03
CA ASP A 120 12.49 -5.64 20.06
C ASP A 120 13.14 -4.95 18.85
N LEU A 121 14.08 -4.05 19.11
CA LEU A 121 14.94 -3.39 18.13
C LEU A 121 16.41 -3.78 18.26
N ARG A 122 16.72 -4.76 19.12
CA ARG A 122 18.09 -5.18 19.47
C ARG A 122 18.96 -4.06 20.04
N ILE A 123 18.34 -3.13 20.74
CA ILE A 123 18.97 -2.03 21.48
C ILE A 123 18.42 -2.08 22.90
N ASP A 124 19.21 -2.53 23.87
CA ASP A 124 18.75 -2.84 25.21
C ASP A 124 17.97 -1.70 25.88
N LEU A 125 18.50 -0.49 25.82
CA LEU A 125 17.86 0.68 26.43
C LEU A 125 16.49 1.01 25.76
N VAL A 126 16.33 0.73 24.48
CA VAL A 126 15.06 0.95 23.76
C VAL A 126 14.09 -0.20 24.05
N ASN A 127 14.59 -1.42 24.16
CA ASN A 127 13.78 -2.60 24.45
C ASN A 127 13.14 -2.49 25.84
N GLU A 128 13.87 -1.99 26.85
CA GLU A 128 13.29 -1.69 28.19
C GLU A 128 12.10 -0.72 28.13
N LEU A 129 12.13 0.25 27.22
CA LEU A 129 11.00 1.16 26.97
C LEU A 129 9.86 0.48 26.23
N LEU A 130 10.18 -0.39 25.25
CA LEU A 130 9.20 -1.11 24.46
C LEU A 130 8.49 -2.24 25.22
N ASP A 131 9.06 -2.70 26.34
CA ASP A 131 8.40 -3.62 27.27
C ASP A 131 7.15 -2.99 27.90
N ILE A 132 7.10 -1.67 27.98
CA ILE A 132 5.91 -0.94 28.40
C ILE A 132 4.88 -0.98 27.25
N ASN A 133 3.78 -1.66 27.46
CA ASN A 133 2.74 -1.92 26.47
C ASN A 133 2.30 -0.67 25.70
N TYR A 134 2.02 0.43 26.38
CA TYR A 134 1.57 1.67 25.74
C TYR A 134 2.68 2.31 24.87
N VAL A 135 3.94 2.21 25.30
CA VAL A 135 5.08 2.75 24.55
C VAL A 135 5.25 1.97 23.26
N SER A 136 5.19 0.64 23.31
CA SER A 136 5.28 -0.23 22.14
C SER A 136 4.16 0.05 21.14
N ILE A 137 2.91 0.21 21.59
CA ILE A 137 1.77 0.56 20.72
C ILE A 137 2.01 1.91 20.03
N ILE A 138 2.33 2.96 20.80
CA ILE A 138 2.53 4.31 20.26
C ILE A 138 3.70 4.32 19.29
N PHE A 139 4.79 3.65 19.61
CA PHE A 139 5.96 3.53 18.75
C PHE A 139 5.63 2.82 17.43
N THR A 140 4.89 1.73 17.49
CA THR A 140 4.45 1.00 16.29
C THR A 140 3.57 1.87 15.39
N VAL A 141 2.60 2.58 15.96
CA VAL A 141 1.74 3.52 15.22
C VAL A 141 2.57 4.63 14.58
N PHE A 142 3.55 5.17 15.30
CA PHE A 142 4.45 6.18 14.78
C PHE A 142 5.26 5.67 13.58
N CYS A 143 5.82 4.45 13.66
CA CYS A 143 6.52 3.82 12.54
C CYS A 143 5.60 3.61 11.33
N LEU A 144 4.37 3.14 11.52
CA LEU A 144 3.38 2.97 10.46
C LEU A 144 3.02 4.30 9.79
N LEU A 145 2.85 5.37 10.57
CA LEU A 145 2.58 6.71 10.05
C LEU A 145 3.76 7.25 9.23
N ILE A 146 5.00 7.02 9.68
CA ILE A 146 6.20 7.39 8.92
C ILE A 146 6.24 6.65 7.58
N LEU A 147 6.00 5.33 7.58
CA LEU A 147 5.99 4.54 6.36
C LEU A 147 4.92 5.04 5.37
N LEU A 148 3.69 5.26 5.84
CA LEU A 148 2.59 5.69 4.99
C LEU A 148 2.84 7.09 4.40
N ASN A 149 3.24 8.05 5.24
CA ASN A 149 3.47 9.42 4.78
C ASN A 149 4.81 9.58 4.04
N GLY A 150 5.84 8.82 4.43
CA GLY A 150 7.10 8.75 3.71
C GLY A 150 6.92 8.23 2.29
N SER A 151 6.10 7.20 2.09
CA SER A 151 5.74 6.71 0.76
C SER A 151 5.10 7.79 -0.11
N ASN A 152 4.23 8.63 0.46
CA ASN A 152 3.63 9.75 -0.25
C ASN A 152 4.67 10.81 -0.71
N PHE A 153 5.74 11.03 0.04
CA PHE A 153 6.82 11.92 -0.39
C PHE A 153 7.64 11.33 -1.53
N LEU A 154 7.83 10.01 -1.53
CA LEU A 154 8.55 9.31 -2.59
C LEU A 154 7.71 9.18 -3.88
N ASP A 155 6.40 9.29 -3.80
CA ASP A 155 5.47 9.13 -4.92
C ASP A 155 5.51 10.28 -5.96
N GLY A 156 6.44 11.22 -5.80
CA GLY A 156 6.69 12.27 -6.79
C GLY A 156 7.27 11.79 -8.12
N LEU A 157 7.79 10.56 -8.18
CA LEU A 157 8.32 9.90 -9.36
C LEU A 157 7.52 8.62 -9.65
N ASN A 158 6.98 8.53 -10.86
CA ASN A 158 6.24 7.34 -11.30
C ASN A 158 7.03 6.07 -11.01
N THR A 159 6.36 5.05 -10.47
CA THR A 159 6.92 3.72 -10.16
C THR A 159 7.91 3.61 -9.01
N LEU A 160 8.44 4.70 -8.46
CA LEU A 160 9.46 4.65 -7.41
C LEU A 160 8.98 3.92 -6.17
N VAL A 161 7.81 4.28 -5.66
CA VAL A 161 7.22 3.67 -4.44
C VAL A 161 6.87 2.21 -4.67
N ILE A 162 6.25 1.91 -5.81
CA ILE A 162 5.87 0.52 -6.15
C ILE A 162 7.12 -0.33 -6.32
N GLY A 163 8.16 0.19 -6.99
CA GLY A 163 9.46 -0.46 -7.15
C GLY A 163 10.15 -0.74 -5.80
N TYR A 164 10.07 0.19 -4.86
CA TYR A 164 10.55 -0.01 -3.50
C TYR A 164 9.85 -1.18 -2.80
N TYR A 165 8.52 -1.24 -2.84
CA TYR A 165 7.78 -2.34 -2.21
C TYR A 165 7.97 -3.68 -2.92
N ILE A 166 8.18 -3.70 -4.24
CA ILE A 166 8.61 -4.92 -4.97
C ILE A 166 9.95 -5.41 -4.43
N LEU A 167 10.93 -4.52 -4.31
CA LEU A 167 12.27 -4.87 -3.81
C LEU A 167 12.20 -5.40 -2.38
N VAL A 168 11.46 -4.74 -1.49
CA VAL A 168 11.25 -5.21 -0.11
C VAL A 168 10.61 -6.59 -0.08
N SER A 169 9.56 -6.82 -0.88
CA SER A 169 8.87 -8.13 -0.94
C SER A 169 9.81 -9.24 -1.43
N VAL A 170 10.63 -8.96 -2.45
CA VAL A 170 11.63 -9.92 -2.95
C VAL A 170 12.68 -10.24 -1.88
N ILE A 171 13.19 -9.21 -1.20
CA ILE A 171 14.18 -9.41 -0.12
C ILE A 171 13.58 -10.26 1.01
N LEU A 172 12.35 -10.01 1.42
CA LEU A 172 11.68 -10.80 2.46
C LEU A 172 11.53 -12.28 2.03
N ILE A 173 11.16 -12.53 0.79
CA ILE A 173 11.08 -13.90 0.24
C ILE A 173 12.46 -14.58 0.26
N LEU A 174 13.52 -13.89 -0.15
CA LEU A 174 14.87 -14.45 -0.17
C LEU A 174 15.41 -14.72 1.24
N ILE A 175 15.17 -13.83 2.20
CA ILE A 175 15.54 -14.02 3.59
C ILE A 175 14.79 -15.22 4.17
N SER A 176 13.50 -15.31 3.94
CA SER A 176 12.69 -16.43 4.40
C SER A 176 13.19 -17.77 3.86
N ALA A 177 13.47 -17.85 2.57
CA ALA A 177 14.03 -19.07 1.95
C ALA A 177 15.42 -19.43 2.50
N LYS A 178 16.24 -18.42 2.84
CA LYS A 178 17.60 -18.66 3.39
C LYS A 178 17.58 -19.17 4.84
N PHE A 179 16.61 -18.73 5.63
CA PHE A 179 16.53 -19.03 7.06
C PHE A 179 15.41 -20.00 7.42
N ASP A 180 14.81 -20.67 6.42
CA ASP A 180 13.68 -21.58 6.57
C ASP A 180 12.51 -21.02 7.40
N LEU A 181 12.26 -19.70 7.22
CA LEU A 181 11.16 -19.04 7.90
C LEU A 181 9.86 -19.27 7.14
N SER A 182 8.79 -19.59 7.86
CA SER A 182 7.46 -19.70 7.26
C SER A 182 6.93 -18.32 6.90
N LEU A 183 6.84 -18.00 5.60
CA LEU A 183 6.12 -16.83 5.12
C LEU A 183 4.69 -17.20 4.75
N ASN A 184 3.78 -16.26 4.98
CA ASN A 184 2.43 -16.39 4.48
C ASN A 184 2.43 -16.26 2.94
N ASP A 185 1.71 -17.16 2.25
CA ASP A 185 1.61 -17.16 0.78
C ASP A 185 1.07 -15.84 0.21
N ASN A 186 0.40 -15.05 1.03
CA ASN A 186 -0.11 -13.73 0.66
C ASN A 186 0.97 -12.78 0.13
N ILE A 187 2.25 -12.96 0.53
CA ILE A 187 3.35 -12.13 0.03
C ILE A 187 3.60 -12.34 -1.46
N PHE A 188 3.40 -13.56 -1.97
CA PHE A 188 3.54 -13.87 -3.40
C PHE A 188 2.42 -13.22 -4.21
N TYR A 189 1.18 -13.27 -3.72
CA TYR A 189 0.07 -12.57 -4.36
C TYR A 189 0.27 -11.06 -4.36
N PHE A 190 0.72 -10.50 -3.22
CA PHE A 190 1.02 -9.08 -3.10
C PHE A 190 2.12 -8.65 -4.09
N LEU A 191 3.20 -9.43 -4.21
CA LEU A 191 4.27 -9.16 -5.17
C LEU A 191 3.75 -9.16 -6.62
N ILE A 192 2.90 -10.12 -6.99
CA ILE A 192 2.27 -10.18 -8.31
C ILE A 192 1.44 -8.91 -8.58
N PHE A 193 0.62 -8.49 -7.61
CA PHE A 193 -0.20 -7.29 -7.74
C PHE A 193 0.65 -6.04 -7.93
N LEU A 194 1.74 -5.92 -7.16
CA LEU A 194 2.68 -4.81 -7.30
C LEU A 194 3.35 -4.78 -8.67
N ILE A 195 3.77 -5.94 -9.20
CA ILE A 195 4.38 -6.04 -10.53
C ILE A 195 3.40 -5.61 -11.63
N ILE A 196 2.15 -6.06 -11.57
CA ILE A 196 1.12 -5.68 -12.53
C ILE A 196 0.90 -4.17 -12.50
N ILE A 197 0.70 -3.59 -11.31
CA ILE A 197 0.49 -2.14 -11.17
C ILE A 197 1.73 -1.36 -11.58
N PHE A 198 2.94 -1.86 -11.27
CA PHE A 198 4.19 -1.26 -11.72
C PHE A 198 4.26 -1.12 -13.23
N LEU A 199 3.92 -2.18 -13.97
CA LEU A 199 3.92 -2.17 -15.43
C LEU A 199 2.91 -1.15 -15.98
N PHE A 200 1.70 -1.09 -15.43
CA PHE A 200 0.70 -0.11 -15.85
C PHE A 200 1.13 1.33 -15.52
N ASN A 201 1.70 1.56 -14.34
CA ASN A 201 2.19 2.88 -13.93
C ASN A 201 3.41 3.29 -14.74
N PHE A 202 4.33 2.37 -15.04
CA PHE A 202 5.51 2.64 -15.88
C PHE A 202 5.14 3.17 -17.26
N TYR A 203 4.08 2.64 -17.84
CA TYR A 203 3.53 3.14 -19.11
C TYR A 203 2.61 4.36 -18.97
N GLY A 204 2.52 4.96 -17.77
CA GLY A 204 1.68 6.13 -17.49
C GLY A 204 0.18 5.86 -17.63
N LYS A 205 -0.28 4.66 -17.28
CA LYS A 205 -1.69 4.25 -17.40
C LYS A 205 -2.48 4.39 -16.09
N ILE A 206 -1.82 4.25 -14.95
CA ILE A 206 -2.37 4.42 -13.59
C ILE A 206 -1.37 5.13 -12.70
#